data_5b813db5de23af991b8d994c35bfdd40
#
_entry.id   5b813db5de23af991b8d994c35bfdd40
#
_cell.length_a   1.000
_cell.length_b   1.000
_cell.length_c   1.000
_cell.angle_alpha   90.00
_cell.angle_beta   90.00
_cell.angle_gamma   90.00
#
_symmetry.space_group_name_H-M   'P 1'
#
loop_
_entity.id
_entity.type
_entity.pdbx_description
1 polymer ?
#
loop_
_entity_poly.entity_id
_entity_poly.type
_entity_poly.pdbx_seq_one_letter_code
_entity_poly.pdbx_strand_id
1 'polypeptide(L)'
;MQYTANTLESYWMPFTSNRDFKENPRLIERAEGMYFWNHHGERVLDGSAGLFCVAAGHARPEIAEAVSAQLARLDYAPPFQFGHPAAFELSQRLCAMLPDDINHVFFCNSGSESVDTALKIALAYHRARGDGRKTRFVGREKAYHGVNFGGISVAGLVKNREAFGTGLPGVVHLRHTWLPEQRYTVGQPETGAELADDLQRMVDLHGAENMAACIVEPIAGSVGVIVPPKGYLERLREICDANGILLIFDEVITGFGRTGKAFASETFGVTPDMMTLAKGLTNGNVPMGAVAVADVIYETIVNAAPEKSVEFFHGYTYTACPVACAAGLATLGIYEKEGLFERAHRMAPYFLEAVFSLRDLDLVTDIRGFGLLAGIDLAPGKAPGMRGYDVLQRLYEAGLMVKMTGDCVLLSPPLIIENAEIDFMVDTIRKVVEGL
;
A
#
# COMPACT_ATOMS: atom_id res chain seq x y z
N MET A 1 -16.17 -12.51 -27.89
CA MET A 1 -15.33 -11.62 -28.74
C MET A 1 -13.99 -12.31 -28.93
N GLN A 2 -13.43 -12.37 -30.13
CA GLN A 2 -12.12 -12.98 -30.35
C GLN A 2 -11.05 -11.91 -30.09
N TYR A 3 -10.24 -12.08 -29.06
CA TYR A 3 -9.16 -11.17 -28.71
C TYR A 3 -7.92 -11.47 -29.55
N THR A 4 -7.45 -10.49 -30.29
CA THR A 4 -6.23 -10.56 -31.10
C THR A 4 -5.31 -9.39 -30.78
N ALA A 5 -4.04 -9.47 -31.14
CA ALA A 5 -3.09 -8.37 -30.92
C ALA A 5 -3.63 -7.04 -31.49
N ASN A 6 -4.26 -7.06 -32.67
CA ASN A 6 -4.84 -5.85 -33.29
C ASN A 6 -6.03 -5.28 -32.51
N THR A 7 -6.88 -6.13 -31.86
CA THR A 7 -8.02 -5.66 -31.07
C THR A 7 -7.59 -5.12 -29.69
N LEU A 8 -6.38 -5.45 -29.22
CA LEU A 8 -5.81 -5.01 -27.93
C LEU A 8 -4.89 -3.80 -28.10
N GLU A 9 -4.58 -3.35 -29.32
CA GLU A 9 -3.51 -2.37 -29.59
C GLU A 9 -3.76 -0.99 -28.96
N SER A 10 -4.99 -0.52 -28.90
CA SER A 10 -5.33 0.82 -28.42
C SER A 10 -5.09 1.05 -26.94
N TYR A 11 -5.02 -0.01 -26.12
CA TYR A 11 -4.82 0.13 -24.68
C TYR A 11 -3.33 0.03 -24.31
N TRP A 12 -2.78 1.13 -23.80
CA TRP A 12 -1.44 1.16 -23.24
C TRP A 12 -1.49 0.71 -21.77
N MET A 13 -1.18 -0.55 -21.52
CA MET A 13 -1.22 -1.13 -20.18
C MET A 13 -0.06 -0.63 -19.32
N PRO A 14 -0.35 -0.22 -18.06
CA PRO A 14 0.68 0.25 -17.14
C PRO A 14 1.54 -0.89 -16.60
N PHE A 15 2.82 -0.64 -16.33
CA PHE A 15 3.78 -1.60 -15.74
C PHE A 15 3.78 -2.98 -16.44
N THR A 16 3.59 -3.01 -17.75
CA THR A 16 3.40 -4.24 -18.52
C THR A 16 4.30 -4.25 -19.74
N SER A 17 4.87 -5.41 -20.05
CA SER A 17 5.45 -5.67 -21.38
C SER A 17 4.33 -5.75 -22.39
N ASN A 18 3.93 -4.62 -22.99
CA ASN A 18 2.75 -4.53 -23.84
C ASN A 18 2.83 -5.42 -25.08
N ARG A 19 4.01 -5.58 -25.69
CA ARG A 19 4.19 -6.45 -26.86
C ARG A 19 3.90 -7.90 -26.50
N ASP A 20 4.59 -8.42 -25.49
CA ASP A 20 4.41 -9.79 -25.02
C ASP A 20 2.98 -10.06 -24.54
N PHE A 21 2.40 -9.13 -23.74
CA PHE A 21 1.03 -9.29 -23.27
C PHE A 21 0.00 -9.36 -24.41
N LYS A 22 0.16 -8.54 -25.46
CA LYS A 22 -0.77 -8.51 -26.59
C LYS A 22 -0.65 -9.74 -27.49
N GLU A 23 0.52 -10.39 -27.52
CA GLU A 23 0.72 -11.67 -28.18
C GLU A 23 0.10 -12.84 -27.39
N ASN A 24 0.23 -12.80 -26.05
CA ASN A 24 -0.27 -13.83 -25.13
C ASN A 24 -1.11 -13.18 -24.00
N PRO A 25 -2.34 -12.73 -24.29
CA PRO A 25 -3.12 -11.94 -23.35
C PRO A 25 -3.66 -12.77 -22.19
N ARG A 26 -3.43 -12.28 -20.97
CA ARG A 26 -3.96 -12.83 -19.70
C ARG A 26 -5.17 -11.99 -19.29
N LEU A 27 -6.31 -12.19 -19.94
CA LEU A 27 -7.53 -11.44 -19.69
C LEU A 27 -8.35 -12.08 -18.58
N ILE A 28 -8.83 -11.27 -17.64
CA ILE A 28 -9.72 -11.66 -16.56
C ILE A 28 -11.13 -11.17 -16.90
N GLU A 29 -12.11 -12.06 -16.85
CA GLU A 29 -13.49 -11.74 -17.23
C GLU A 29 -14.45 -11.77 -16.02
N ARG A 30 -14.15 -12.57 -15.00
CA ARG A 30 -14.99 -12.71 -13.81
C ARG A 30 -14.14 -12.89 -12.57
N ALA A 31 -14.68 -12.49 -11.41
CA ALA A 31 -14.09 -12.75 -10.12
C ALA A 31 -15.16 -13.08 -9.08
N GLU A 32 -14.83 -13.92 -8.08
CA GLU A 32 -15.70 -14.26 -6.95
C GLU A 32 -14.88 -14.85 -5.80
N GLY A 33 -15.07 -14.35 -4.58
CA GLY A 33 -14.37 -14.85 -3.41
C GLY A 33 -12.85 -14.72 -3.54
N MET A 34 -12.16 -15.85 -3.59
CA MET A 34 -10.71 -15.96 -3.74
C MET A 34 -10.22 -16.08 -5.18
N TYR A 35 -11.11 -16.07 -6.17
CA TYR A 35 -10.76 -16.52 -7.51
C TYR A 35 -11.12 -15.52 -8.59
N PHE A 36 -10.28 -15.53 -9.62
CA PHE A 36 -10.57 -14.98 -10.94
C PHE A 36 -10.94 -16.11 -11.92
N TRP A 37 -11.60 -15.75 -13.01
CA TRP A 37 -11.75 -16.59 -14.20
C TRP A 37 -11.21 -15.81 -15.41
N ASN A 38 -10.34 -16.48 -16.16
CA ASN A 38 -9.77 -15.90 -17.37
C ASN A 38 -10.74 -16.05 -18.56
N HIS A 39 -10.37 -15.49 -19.71
CA HIS A 39 -11.16 -15.53 -20.94
C HIS A 39 -11.30 -16.92 -21.59
N HIS A 40 -10.61 -17.93 -21.05
CA HIS A 40 -10.82 -19.35 -21.39
C HIS A 40 -11.78 -20.07 -20.43
N GLY A 41 -12.27 -19.35 -19.42
CA GLY A 41 -13.13 -19.92 -18.37
C GLY A 41 -12.37 -20.67 -17.29
N GLU A 42 -11.05 -20.62 -17.29
CA GLU A 42 -10.21 -21.28 -16.29
C GLU A 42 -10.16 -20.46 -14.99
N ARG A 43 -10.25 -21.16 -13.87
CA ARG A 43 -10.21 -20.57 -12.53
C ARG A 43 -8.78 -20.36 -12.06
N VAL A 44 -8.46 -19.16 -11.57
CA VAL A 44 -7.15 -18.76 -11.07
C VAL A 44 -7.28 -18.24 -9.64
N LEU A 45 -6.55 -18.82 -8.69
CA LEU A 45 -6.51 -18.34 -7.30
C LEU A 45 -5.78 -16.99 -7.23
N ASP A 46 -6.37 -16.03 -6.51
CA ASP A 46 -5.75 -14.72 -6.27
C ASP A 46 -4.86 -14.75 -5.03
N GLY A 47 -3.57 -14.98 -5.21
CA GLY A 47 -2.55 -14.97 -4.15
C GLY A 47 -2.06 -13.57 -3.75
N SER A 48 -2.59 -12.49 -4.37
CA SER A 48 -2.11 -11.13 -4.15
C SER A 48 -3.23 -10.09 -3.91
N ALA A 49 -4.48 -10.52 -3.72
CA ALA A 49 -5.66 -9.66 -3.62
C ALA A 49 -5.68 -8.61 -4.74
N GLY A 50 -5.53 -9.07 -5.97
CA GLY A 50 -5.28 -8.23 -7.14
C GLY A 50 -3.93 -7.53 -7.02
N LEU A 51 -3.95 -6.27 -6.62
CA LEU A 51 -2.74 -5.48 -6.29
C LEU A 51 -2.81 -5.02 -4.84
N PHE A 52 -2.92 -5.96 -3.90
CA PHE A 52 -3.09 -5.71 -2.45
C PHE A 52 -4.41 -4.98 -2.10
N CYS A 53 -5.42 -4.99 -2.98
CA CYS A 53 -6.61 -4.16 -2.85
C CYS A 53 -7.81 -4.90 -2.26
N VAL A 54 -8.03 -6.16 -2.70
CA VAL A 54 -9.27 -6.91 -2.50
C VAL A 54 -9.19 -7.70 -1.18
N ALA A 55 -9.14 -6.99 -0.06
CA ALA A 55 -8.96 -7.62 1.25
C ALA A 55 -10.16 -8.47 1.70
N ALA A 56 -11.40 -8.07 1.36
CA ALA A 56 -12.62 -8.78 1.72
C ALA A 56 -13.04 -9.88 0.72
N GLY A 57 -12.22 -10.14 -0.33
CA GLY A 57 -12.58 -11.04 -1.43
C GLY A 57 -13.35 -10.34 -2.55
N HIS A 58 -13.42 -11.01 -3.69
CA HIS A 58 -14.00 -10.50 -4.92
C HIS A 58 -15.52 -10.54 -4.94
N ALA A 59 -16.14 -9.68 -5.77
CA ALA A 59 -17.55 -9.65 -6.13
C ALA A 59 -18.50 -9.64 -4.92
N ARG A 60 -18.17 -8.85 -3.89
CA ARG A 60 -19.00 -8.70 -2.69
C ARG A 60 -20.34 -8.04 -3.05
N PRO A 61 -21.49 -8.75 -2.87
CA PRO A 61 -22.79 -8.18 -3.20
C PRO A 61 -23.11 -6.92 -2.38
N GLU A 62 -22.70 -6.87 -1.12
CA GLU A 62 -22.94 -5.73 -0.23
C GLU A 62 -22.34 -4.44 -0.79
N ILE A 63 -21.14 -4.51 -1.40
CA ILE A 63 -20.48 -3.35 -2.02
C ILE A 63 -21.20 -2.99 -3.32
N ALA A 64 -21.52 -3.98 -4.15
CA ALA A 64 -22.21 -3.76 -5.42
C ALA A 64 -23.59 -3.10 -5.24
N GLU A 65 -24.37 -3.56 -4.26
CA GLU A 65 -25.66 -3.01 -3.90
C GLU A 65 -25.54 -1.57 -3.36
N ALA A 66 -24.60 -1.30 -2.46
CA ALA A 66 -24.36 0.03 -1.92
C ALA A 66 -23.95 1.04 -3.00
N VAL A 67 -23.05 0.63 -3.91
CA VAL A 67 -22.59 1.43 -5.05
C VAL A 67 -23.77 1.74 -6.00
N SER A 68 -24.56 0.72 -6.36
CA SER A 68 -25.72 0.89 -7.25
C SER A 68 -26.78 1.80 -6.64
N ALA A 69 -27.12 1.63 -5.37
CA ALA A 69 -28.09 2.46 -4.67
C ALA A 69 -27.61 3.92 -4.57
N GLN A 70 -26.33 4.14 -4.27
CA GLN A 70 -25.74 5.47 -4.19
C GLN A 70 -25.73 6.16 -5.55
N LEU A 71 -25.37 5.44 -6.62
CA LEU A 71 -25.34 5.97 -7.98
C LEU A 71 -26.75 6.42 -8.44
N ALA A 72 -27.77 5.66 -8.07
CA ALA A 72 -29.16 6.01 -8.38
C ALA A 72 -29.69 7.20 -7.57
N ARG A 73 -29.14 7.46 -6.37
CA ARG A 73 -29.57 8.53 -5.46
C ARG A 73 -28.81 9.84 -5.68
N LEU A 74 -27.48 9.77 -5.74
CA LEU A 74 -26.56 10.89 -5.89
C LEU A 74 -25.27 10.36 -6.51
N ASP A 75 -25.10 10.55 -7.79
CA ASP A 75 -23.96 10.11 -8.59
C ASP A 75 -22.71 10.95 -8.34
N TYR A 76 -22.88 12.28 -8.23
CA TYR A 76 -21.82 13.25 -8.01
C TYR A 76 -22.28 14.39 -7.11
N ALA A 77 -21.40 14.89 -6.26
CA ALA A 77 -21.56 16.14 -5.53
C ALA A 77 -20.25 16.94 -5.64
N PRO A 78 -20.29 18.27 -5.91
CA PRO A 78 -19.07 19.08 -5.90
C PRO A 78 -18.41 19.02 -4.51
N PRO A 79 -17.11 18.66 -4.42
CA PRO A 79 -16.45 18.57 -3.12
C PRO A 79 -15.96 19.93 -2.58
N PHE A 80 -16.04 20.99 -3.40
CA PHE A 80 -15.61 22.33 -3.01
C PHE A 80 -16.83 23.18 -2.66
N GLN A 81 -16.87 23.70 -1.44
CA GLN A 81 -17.96 24.51 -0.85
C GLN A 81 -19.29 23.75 -0.62
N PHE A 82 -19.37 22.48 -1.00
CA PHE A 82 -20.50 21.59 -0.79
C PHE A 82 -20.00 20.25 -0.22
N GLY A 83 -20.91 19.48 0.35
CA GLY A 83 -20.62 18.16 0.89
C GLY A 83 -21.85 17.26 0.80
N HIS A 84 -21.67 15.98 1.16
CA HIS A 84 -22.75 15.01 1.24
C HIS A 84 -22.57 14.08 2.45
N PRO A 85 -23.67 13.54 3.02
CA PRO A 85 -23.62 12.80 4.28
C PRO A 85 -22.64 11.62 4.30
N ALA A 86 -22.58 10.84 3.20
CA ALA A 86 -21.73 9.63 3.16
C ALA A 86 -20.23 9.94 3.30
N ALA A 87 -19.75 11.14 2.90
CA ALA A 87 -18.36 11.54 3.11
C ALA A 87 -18.03 11.71 4.60
N PHE A 88 -18.92 12.38 5.32
CA PHE A 88 -18.77 12.59 6.78
C PHE A 88 -18.94 11.29 7.55
N GLU A 89 -19.87 10.43 7.17
CA GLU A 89 -20.06 9.12 7.78
C GLU A 89 -18.82 8.24 7.58
N LEU A 90 -18.28 8.19 6.36
CA LEU A 90 -17.06 7.43 6.08
C LEU A 90 -15.86 7.97 6.89
N SER A 91 -15.68 9.29 6.97
CA SER A 91 -14.61 9.88 7.75
C SER A 91 -14.73 9.54 9.25
N GLN A 92 -15.93 9.60 9.82
CA GLN A 92 -16.18 9.22 11.22
C GLN A 92 -15.87 7.75 11.48
N ARG A 93 -16.28 6.85 10.58
CA ARG A 93 -15.99 5.41 10.73
C ARG A 93 -14.51 5.10 10.57
N LEU A 94 -13.81 5.81 9.71
CA LEU A 94 -12.36 5.68 9.60
C LEU A 94 -11.66 6.16 10.88
N CYS A 95 -12.02 7.36 11.37
CA CYS A 95 -11.43 7.91 12.60
C CYS A 95 -11.63 6.96 13.80
N ALA A 96 -12.77 6.29 13.90
CA ALA A 96 -13.02 5.30 14.96
C ALA A 96 -12.09 4.06 14.92
N MET A 97 -11.34 3.86 13.84
CA MET A 97 -10.38 2.76 13.65
C MET A 97 -8.92 3.22 13.72
N LEU A 98 -8.67 4.52 13.68
CA LEU A 98 -7.34 5.14 13.68
C LEU A 98 -6.83 5.33 15.11
N PRO A 99 -5.52 5.55 15.32
CA PRO A 99 -4.99 5.97 16.62
C PRO A 99 -5.67 7.25 17.15
N ASP A 100 -5.81 7.35 18.48
CA ASP A 100 -6.66 8.35 19.16
C ASP A 100 -6.46 9.81 18.76
N ASP A 101 -5.24 10.22 18.38
CA ASP A 101 -4.94 11.60 18.01
C ASP A 101 -5.12 11.89 16.50
N ILE A 102 -5.51 10.89 15.70
CA ILE A 102 -5.71 11.03 14.24
C ILE A 102 -7.20 11.04 13.93
N ASN A 103 -7.83 12.22 13.94
CA ASN A 103 -9.28 12.39 13.86
C ASN A 103 -9.76 13.17 12.63
N HIS A 104 -8.89 13.46 11.67
CA HIS A 104 -9.26 14.17 10.46
C HIS A 104 -8.85 13.39 9.22
N VAL A 105 -9.73 13.35 8.21
CA VAL A 105 -9.51 12.60 6.97
C VAL A 105 -9.68 13.51 5.76
N PHE A 106 -8.64 13.57 4.91
CA PHE A 106 -8.69 14.21 3.61
C PHE A 106 -8.78 13.13 2.52
N PHE A 107 -9.90 13.07 1.80
CA PHE A 107 -10.11 12.06 0.75
C PHE A 107 -9.43 12.43 -0.57
N CYS A 108 -8.85 11.41 -1.21
CA CYS A 108 -8.19 11.41 -2.51
C CYS A 108 -8.79 10.30 -3.39
N ASN A 109 -8.25 10.11 -4.61
CA ASN A 109 -8.74 9.08 -5.53
C ASN A 109 -7.81 7.87 -5.66
N SER A 110 -6.62 7.94 -5.05
CA SER A 110 -5.60 6.89 -5.10
C SER A 110 -4.58 7.05 -3.99
N GLY A 111 -3.79 5.98 -3.73
CA GLY A 111 -2.64 6.07 -2.83
C GLY A 111 -1.56 7.06 -3.31
N SER A 112 -1.36 7.19 -4.63
CA SER A 112 -0.42 8.18 -5.18
C SER A 112 -0.83 9.62 -4.86
N GLU A 113 -2.12 9.93 -4.98
CA GLU A 113 -2.66 11.23 -4.57
C GLU A 113 -2.62 11.42 -3.06
N SER A 114 -2.86 10.36 -2.28
CA SER A 114 -2.76 10.43 -0.81
C SER A 114 -1.34 10.80 -0.37
N VAL A 115 -0.31 10.19 -0.96
CA VAL A 115 1.08 10.54 -0.65
C VAL A 115 1.37 12.00 -1.02
N ASP A 116 1.08 12.45 -2.24
CA ASP A 116 1.33 13.84 -2.65
C ASP A 116 0.56 14.84 -1.77
N THR A 117 -0.65 14.47 -1.34
CA THR A 117 -1.47 15.28 -0.42
C THR A 117 -0.82 15.35 0.97
N ALA A 118 -0.35 14.23 1.52
CA ALA A 118 0.34 14.21 2.82
C ALA A 118 1.60 15.08 2.82
N LEU A 119 2.40 15.03 1.74
CA LEU A 119 3.56 15.91 1.58
C LEU A 119 3.16 17.39 1.55
N LYS A 120 2.06 17.73 0.86
CA LYS A 120 1.54 19.12 0.84
C LYS A 120 0.98 19.56 2.18
N ILE A 121 0.29 18.70 2.92
CA ILE A 121 -0.19 18.97 4.28
C ILE A 121 0.99 19.27 5.20
N ALA A 122 2.08 18.50 5.12
CA ALA A 122 3.29 18.75 5.90
C ALA A 122 3.88 20.15 5.63
N LEU A 123 3.96 20.56 4.38
CA LEU A 123 4.43 21.91 4.01
C LEU A 123 3.48 23.02 4.52
N ALA A 124 2.16 22.81 4.39
CA ALA A 124 1.16 23.76 4.86
C ALA A 124 1.20 23.92 6.38
N TYR A 125 1.35 22.83 7.12
CA TYR A 125 1.47 22.81 8.57
C TYR A 125 2.69 23.63 9.04
N HIS A 126 3.87 23.33 8.50
CA HIS A 126 5.08 24.06 8.89
C HIS A 126 4.99 25.55 8.52
N ARG A 127 4.42 25.87 7.35
CA ARG A 127 4.19 27.26 6.97
C ARG A 127 3.22 27.97 7.92
N ALA A 128 2.13 27.34 8.32
CA ALA A 128 1.16 27.88 9.27
C ALA A 128 1.80 28.19 10.64
N ARG A 129 2.77 27.41 11.07
CA ARG A 129 3.56 27.62 12.28
C ARG A 129 4.64 28.70 12.17
N GLY A 130 4.88 29.25 10.99
CA GLY A 130 6.00 30.17 10.73
C GLY A 130 7.32 29.47 10.39
N ASP A 131 7.34 28.13 10.30
CA ASP A 131 8.52 27.31 10.01
C ASP A 131 8.67 27.04 8.50
N GLY A 132 8.37 28.01 7.63
CA GLY A 132 8.29 27.83 6.18
C GLY A 132 9.59 27.41 5.48
N ARG A 133 10.72 27.30 6.19
CA ARG A 133 11.96 26.71 5.70
C ARG A 133 11.94 25.18 5.69
N LYS A 134 11.08 24.53 6.47
CA LYS A 134 10.92 23.08 6.52
C LYS A 134 10.28 22.58 5.22
N THR A 135 11.10 22.28 4.22
CA THR A 135 10.65 21.87 2.87
C THR A 135 11.30 20.58 2.36
N ARG A 136 12.29 20.02 3.10
CA ARG A 136 12.91 18.75 2.75
C ARG A 136 12.06 17.58 3.22
N PHE A 137 11.98 16.57 2.36
CA PHE A 137 11.38 15.28 2.70
C PHE A 137 12.44 14.21 2.83
N VAL A 138 12.17 13.26 3.70
CA VAL A 138 12.97 12.05 3.88
C VAL A 138 12.14 10.85 3.45
N GLY A 139 12.66 10.10 2.48
CA GLY A 139 12.14 8.79 2.09
C GLY A 139 13.08 7.67 2.50
N ARG A 140 12.89 6.49 1.95
CA ARG A 140 13.73 5.32 2.21
C ARG A 140 14.08 4.60 0.91
N GLU A 141 15.29 4.06 0.82
CA GLU A 141 15.66 3.10 -0.22
C GLU A 141 14.72 1.89 -0.18
N LYS A 142 14.48 1.26 -1.31
CA LYS A 142 13.54 0.15 -1.42
C LYS A 142 12.18 0.49 -0.77
N ALA A 143 11.57 1.60 -1.20
CA ALA A 143 10.23 2.02 -0.82
C ALA A 143 9.41 2.37 -2.06
N TYR A 144 8.09 2.22 -1.96
CA TYR A 144 7.13 2.58 -3.01
C TYR A 144 6.03 3.47 -2.44
N HIS A 145 5.90 4.67 -2.99
CA HIS A 145 4.94 5.68 -2.55
C HIS A 145 4.06 6.22 -3.69
N GLY A 146 3.70 5.33 -4.63
CA GLY A 146 2.91 5.73 -5.80
C GLY A 146 3.75 6.24 -6.97
N VAL A 147 3.06 6.86 -7.94
CA VAL A 147 3.64 7.20 -9.26
C VAL A 147 3.62 8.69 -9.57
N ASN A 148 3.01 9.53 -8.72
CA ASN A 148 3.08 10.98 -8.87
C ASN A 148 4.48 11.49 -8.54
N PHE A 149 4.82 12.71 -8.99
CA PHE A 149 6.17 13.26 -8.81
C PHE A 149 6.60 13.38 -7.35
N GLY A 150 5.69 13.70 -6.41
CA GLY A 150 5.98 13.67 -4.98
C GLY A 150 6.31 12.25 -4.52
N GLY A 151 5.43 11.31 -4.81
CA GLY A 151 5.59 9.91 -4.45
C GLY A 151 6.86 9.27 -4.99
N ILE A 152 7.18 9.43 -6.30
CA ILE A 152 8.43 8.90 -6.87
C ILE A 152 9.68 9.58 -6.32
N SER A 153 9.58 10.83 -5.86
CA SER A 153 10.71 11.56 -5.27
C SER A 153 11.12 10.99 -3.92
N VAL A 154 10.15 10.62 -3.07
CA VAL A 154 10.41 10.01 -1.76
C VAL A 154 10.54 8.48 -1.82
N ALA A 155 10.13 7.85 -2.93
CA ALA A 155 10.30 6.41 -3.15
C ALA A 155 11.77 6.04 -3.44
N GLY A 156 12.11 4.74 -3.20
CA GLY A 156 13.47 4.21 -3.36
C GLY A 156 13.61 3.14 -4.45
N LEU A 157 12.62 3.00 -5.37
CA LEU A 157 12.69 2.10 -6.52
C LEU A 157 13.35 2.80 -7.71
N VAL A 158 14.55 2.34 -8.10
CA VAL A 158 15.35 2.94 -9.17
C VAL A 158 14.57 3.02 -10.49
N LYS A 159 13.97 1.90 -10.94
CA LYS A 159 13.22 1.82 -12.19
C LYS A 159 12.04 2.79 -12.28
N ASN A 160 11.42 3.13 -11.16
CA ASN A 160 10.29 4.05 -11.12
C ASN A 160 10.73 5.53 -11.22
N ARG A 161 12.02 5.81 -11.08
CA ARG A 161 12.58 7.16 -11.05
C ARG A 161 13.41 7.50 -12.29
N GLU A 162 14.18 6.54 -12.79
CA GLU A 162 15.23 6.79 -13.80
C GLU A 162 14.71 7.43 -15.10
N ALA A 163 13.45 7.18 -15.46
CA ALA A 163 12.85 7.72 -16.68
C ALA A 163 12.28 9.15 -16.52
N PHE A 164 12.15 9.66 -15.29
CA PHE A 164 11.38 10.88 -15.01
C PHE A 164 12.22 12.06 -14.47
N GLY A 165 13.54 11.91 -14.43
CA GLY A 165 14.46 12.98 -14.04
C GLY A 165 14.54 13.22 -12.53
N THR A 166 14.76 14.46 -12.12
CA THR A 166 15.20 14.80 -10.77
C THR A 166 14.13 14.83 -9.69
N GLY A 167 12.86 14.75 -9.99
CA GLY A 167 11.78 14.82 -8.98
C GLY A 167 11.78 16.12 -8.15
N LEU A 168 11.23 16.06 -6.93
CA LEU A 168 11.20 17.18 -6.00
C LEU A 168 12.61 17.48 -5.46
N PRO A 169 13.01 18.78 -5.39
CA PRO A 169 14.32 19.18 -4.85
C PRO A 169 14.39 18.90 -3.33
N GLY A 170 15.60 18.60 -2.86
CA GLY A 170 15.87 18.50 -1.43
C GLY A 170 15.41 17.20 -0.76
N VAL A 171 14.94 16.20 -1.50
CA VAL A 171 14.61 14.89 -0.95
C VAL A 171 15.89 14.11 -0.63
N VAL A 172 15.93 13.48 0.54
CA VAL A 172 17.00 12.58 0.97
C VAL A 172 16.42 11.21 1.33
N HIS A 173 17.27 10.16 1.33
CA HIS A 173 16.82 8.79 1.56
C HIS A 173 17.62 8.13 2.67
N LEU A 174 16.91 7.45 3.58
CA LEU A 174 17.47 6.52 4.54
C LEU A 174 17.83 5.20 3.84
N ARG A 175 18.79 4.46 4.38
CA ARG A 175 19.03 3.08 3.94
C ARG A 175 17.78 2.22 4.18
N HIS A 176 17.60 1.20 3.36
CA HIS A 176 16.58 0.17 3.60
C HIS A 176 16.93 -0.70 4.81
N THR A 177 15.92 -1.38 5.36
CA THR A 177 16.07 -2.19 6.58
C THR A 177 16.32 -3.68 6.33
N TRP A 178 16.42 -4.13 5.08
CA TRP A 178 16.77 -5.51 4.79
C TRP A 178 18.31 -5.70 4.90
N LEU A 179 18.72 -6.67 5.70
CA LEU A 179 20.12 -7.05 5.90
C LEU A 179 20.32 -8.53 5.53
N PRO A 180 21.44 -8.91 4.87
CA PRO A 180 21.69 -10.30 4.44
C PRO A 180 21.67 -11.33 5.57
N GLU A 181 22.09 -10.95 6.77
CA GLU A 181 22.11 -11.79 7.97
C GLU A 181 20.73 -12.10 8.54
N GLN A 182 19.70 -11.36 8.08
CA GLN A 182 18.31 -11.51 8.52
C GLN A 182 17.47 -12.37 7.57
N ARG A 183 18.10 -13.07 6.62
CA ARG A 183 17.41 -13.98 5.71
C ARG A 183 16.60 -15.02 6.48
N TYR A 184 15.43 -15.34 5.92
CA TYR A 184 14.52 -16.33 6.48
C TYR A 184 13.99 -15.99 7.88
N THR A 185 14.03 -14.71 8.28
CA THR A 185 13.40 -14.27 9.53
C THR A 185 11.89 -14.20 9.39
N VAL A 186 11.18 -14.90 10.26
CA VAL A 186 9.72 -14.80 10.38
C VAL A 186 9.37 -13.61 11.26
N GLY A 187 8.57 -12.67 10.75
CA GLY A 187 8.19 -11.47 11.49
C GLY A 187 9.30 -10.40 11.54
N GLN A 188 9.38 -9.67 12.63
CA GLN A 188 10.37 -8.60 12.81
C GLN A 188 11.76 -9.16 13.12
N PRO A 189 12.80 -8.73 12.38
CA PRO A 189 14.19 -8.99 12.78
C PRO A 189 14.51 -8.40 14.17
N GLU A 190 15.34 -9.10 14.93
CA GLU A 190 15.75 -8.68 16.28
C GLU A 190 16.75 -7.53 16.30
N THR A 191 17.53 -7.36 15.21
CA THR A 191 18.60 -6.36 15.07
C THR A 191 18.36 -5.45 13.89
N GLY A 192 18.89 -4.21 13.91
CA GLY A 192 18.77 -3.24 12.82
C GLY A 192 17.99 -1.97 13.20
N ALA A 193 17.61 -1.80 14.47
CA ALA A 193 16.97 -0.55 14.94
C ALA A 193 17.86 0.68 14.71
N GLU A 194 19.19 0.51 14.80
CA GLU A 194 20.19 1.55 14.57
C GLU A 194 20.20 2.12 13.14
N LEU A 195 19.57 1.43 12.18
CA LEU A 195 19.39 1.98 10.82
C LEU A 195 18.48 3.22 10.82
N ALA A 196 17.65 3.40 11.84
CA ALA A 196 16.85 4.62 12.03
C ALA A 196 17.71 5.85 12.33
N ASP A 197 18.93 5.68 12.87
CA ASP A 197 19.85 6.77 13.15
C ASP A 197 20.37 7.45 11.87
N ASP A 198 20.16 6.86 10.70
CA ASP A 198 20.36 7.56 9.42
C ASP A 198 19.52 8.85 9.35
N LEU A 199 18.31 8.87 9.95
CA LEU A 199 17.51 10.08 10.02
C LEU A 199 18.21 11.18 10.82
N GLN A 200 18.80 10.83 12.00
CA GLN A 200 19.56 11.82 12.78
C GLN A 200 20.77 12.35 12.00
N ARG A 201 21.48 11.48 11.29
CA ARG A 201 22.61 11.92 10.41
C ARG A 201 22.15 12.88 9.31
N MET A 202 20.95 12.68 8.73
CA MET A 202 20.41 13.63 7.76
C MET A 202 20.01 14.94 8.42
N VAL A 203 19.49 14.90 9.64
CA VAL A 203 19.20 16.10 10.44
C VAL A 203 20.49 16.87 10.74
N ASP A 204 21.55 16.20 11.19
CA ASP A 204 22.84 16.82 11.50
C ASP A 204 23.48 17.47 10.26
N LEU A 205 23.29 16.87 9.08
CA LEU A 205 23.83 17.38 7.82
C LEU A 205 23.03 18.55 7.25
N HIS A 206 21.70 18.50 7.33
CA HIS A 206 20.82 19.44 6.62
C HIS A 206 20.15 20.48 7.52
N GLY A 207 20.19 20.30 8.84
CA GLY A 207 19.51 21.13 9.84
C GLY A 207 18.04 20.73 10.02
N ALA A 208 17.62 20.53 11.28
CA ALA A 208 16.24 20.19 11.63
C ALA A 208 15.22 21.20 11.11
N GLU A 209 15.60 22.48 11.07
CA GLU A 209 14.78 23.61 10.59
C GLU A 209 14.47 23.56 9.09
N ASN A 210 15.09 22.65 8.33
CA ASN A 210 14.84 22.44 6.89
C ASN A 210 14.08 21.15 6.59
N MET A 211 13.88 20.25 7.59
CA MET A 211 13.27 18.95 7.42
C MET A 211 11.77 19.01 7.71
N ALA A 212 10.93 18.72 6.72
CA ALA A 212 9.47 18.78 6.86
C ALA A 212 8.88 17.48 7.38
N ALA A 213 9.15 16.39 6.71
CA ALA A 213 8.57 15.09 7.06
C ALA A 213 9.48 13.92 6.64
N CYS A 214 9.35 12.82 7.37
CA CYS A 214 9.87 11.49 7.03
C CYS A 214 8.67 10.60 6.68
N ILE A 215 8.69 9.96 5.49
CA ILE A 215 7.66 9.02 5.05
C ILE A 215 8.24 7.62 4.91
N VAL A 216 7.58 6.64 5.51
CA VAL A 216 7.97 5.22 5.42
C VAL A 216 6.72 4.33 5.34
N GLU A 217 6.82 3.23 4.60
CA GLU A 217 5.91 2.10 4.76
C GLU A 217 6.29 1.38 6.06
N PRO A 218 5.37 1.10 7.00
CA PRO A 218 5.69 0.26 8.18
C PRO A 218 6.27 -1.09 7.79
N ILE A 219 5.67 -1.76 6.79
CA ILE A 219 6.25 -2.88 6.06
C ILE A 219 6.37 -2.46 4.60
N ALA A 220 7.57 -2.50 4.03
CA ALA A 220 7.75 -2.14 2.62
C ALA A 220 7.24 -3.28 1.71
N GLY A 221 5.95 -3.21 1.38
CA GLY A 221 5.21 -4.30 0.73
C GLY A 221 5.66 -4.56 -0.70
N SER A 222 5.58 -3.56 -1.57
CA SER A 222 5.81 -3.68 -3.02
C SER A 222 7.25 -4.04 -3.41
N VAL A 223 8.19 -3.92 -2.51
CA VAL A 223 9.62 -4.11 -2.76
C VAL A 223 10.18 -5.42 -2.20
N GLY A 224 9.32 -6.34 -1.78
CA GLY A 224 9.72 -7.65 -1.28
C GLY A 224 9.30 -7.94 0.15
N VAL A 225 8.27 -7.25 0.67
CA VAL A 225 7.78 -7.42 2.04
C VAL A 225 8.91 -7.29 3.07
N ILE A 226 9.60 -6.15 3.04
CA ILE A 226 10.67 -5.86 4.01
C ILE A 226 10.03 -5.45 5.32
N VAL A 227 10.10 -6.34 6.31
CA VAL A 227 9.58 -6.12 7.66
C VAL A 227 10.57 -5.28 8.45
N PRO A 228 10.13 -4.23 9.19
CA PRO A 228 11.04 -3.39 9.97
C PRO A 228 11.62 -4.18 11.15
N PRO A 229 12.91 -3.99 11.48
CA PRO A 229 13.47 -4.52 12.72
C PRO A 229 12.74 -3.98 13.96
N LYS A 230 12.75 -4.75 15.04
CA LYS A 230 12.23 -4.29 16.34
C LYS A 230 12.95 -3.02 16.77
N GLY A 231 12.20 -2.02 17.22
CA GLY A 231 12.72 -0.73 17.65
C GLY A 231 13.04 0.27 16.53
N TYR A 232 12.95 -0.13 15.24
CA TYR A 232 13.24 0.77 14.12
C TYR A 232 12.21 1.89 13.96
N LEU A 233 10.93 1.56 13.99
CA LEU A 233 9.85 2.55 13.84
C LEU A 233 9.74 3.45 15.06
N GLU A 234 9.91 2.89 16.25
CA GLU A 234 9.96 3.62 17.51
C GLU A 234 11.11 4.64 17.49
N ARG A 235 12.30 4.24 17.03
CA ARG A 235 13.45 5.12 16.93
C ARG A 235 13.26 6.23 15.90
N LEU A 236 12.59 5.94 14.76
CA LEU A 236 12.22 6.99 13.80
C LEU A 236 11.28 8.02 14.46
N ARG A 237 10.28 7.57 15.24
CA ARG A 237 9.35 8.45 15.97
C ARG A 237 10.11 9.36 16.94
N GLU A 238 10.98 8.79 17.75
CA GLU A 238 11.82 9.56 18.70
C GLU A 238 12.63 10.66 18.02
N ILE A 239 13.29 10.32 16.89
CA ILE A 239 14.10 11.29 16.14
C ILE A 239 13.20 12.37 15.53
N CYS A 240 12.05 12.01 14.97
CA CYS A 240 11.08 12.95 14.42
C CYS A 240 10.59 13.92 15.49
N ASP A 241 10.22 13.44 16.66
CA ASP A 241 9.74 14.27 17.80
C ASP A 241 10.82 15.24 18.27
N ALA A 242 12.03 14.74 18.49
CA ALA A 242 13.16 15.55 18.97
C ALA A 242 13.52 16.70 18.01
N ASN A 243 13.20 16.58 16.72
CA ASN A 243 13.58 17.52 15.68
C ASN A 243 12.40 18.27 15.04
N GLY A 244 11.16 18.02 15.51
CA GLY A 244 9.95 18.62 14.96
C GLY A 244 9.74 18.27 13.48
N ILE A 245 10.03 17.04 13.10
CA ILE A 245 9.83 16.47 11.77
C ILE A 245 8.54 15.63 11.83
N LEU A 246 7.65 15.79 10.86
CA LEU A 246 6.44 14.95 10.82
C LEU A 246 6.78 13.54 10.37
N LEU A 247 6.24 12.53 11.06
CA LEU A 247 6.32 11.13 10.64
C LEU A 247 5.05 10.75 9.87
N ILE A 248 5.22 10.25 8.65
CA ILE A 248 4.12 9.79 7.80
C ILE A 248 4.25 8.28 7.62
N PHE A 249 3.23 7.51 8.01
CA PHE A 249 3.15 6.10 7.65
C PHE A 249 2.35 5.92 6.36
N ASP A 250 2.98 5.32 5.36
CA ASP A 250 2.28 4.86 4.18
C ASP A 250 1.65 3.48 4.46
N GLU A 251 0.38 3.51 4.85
CA GLU A 251 -0.42 2.32 5.18
C GLU A 251 -1.31 1.87 3.98
N VAL A 252 -1.00 2.31 2.79
CA VAL A 252 -1.74 1.95 1.57
C VAL A 252 -1.78 0.44 1.33
N ILE A 253 -0.73 -0.31 1.74
CA ILE A 253 -0.71 -1.78 1.69
C ILE A 253 -1.00 -2.38 3.07
N THR A 254 -0.37 -1.88 4.11
CA THR A 254 -0.41 -2.49 5.46
C THR A 254 -1.73 -2.30 6.18
N GLY A 255 -2.50 -1.27 5.83
CA GLY A 255 -3.82 -1.01 6.39
C GLY A 255 -4.87 -2.07 6.01
N PHE A 256 -5.97 -2.03 6.73
CA PHE A 256 -7.15 -2.87 6.52
C PHE A 256 -6.87 -4.37 6.65
N GLY A 257 -6.17 -4.76 7.74
CA GLY A 257 -6.12 -6.14 8.20
C GLY A 257 -4.88 -6.95 7.79
N ARG A 258 -3.97 -6.42 6.97
CA ARG A 258 -2.81 -7.17 6.46
C ARG A 258 -1.88 -7.69 7.55
N THR A 259 -1.76 -6.96 8.65
CA THR A 259 -0.93 -7.34 9.80
C THR A 259 -1.72 -8.09 10.90
N GLY A 260 -3.03 -8.29 10.71
CA GLY A 260 -3.93 -8.85 11.72
C GLY A 260 -4.58 -7.81 12.63
N LYS A 261 -4.29 -6.52 12.42
CA LYS A 261 -4.90 -5.35 13.04
C LYS A 261 -5.42 -4.42 11.97
N ALA A 262 -6.21 -3.40 12.34
CA ALA A 262 -6.74 -2.43 11.39
C ALA A 262 -5.60 -1.75 10.62
N PHE A 263 -4.55 -1.33 11.33
CA PHE A 263 -3.38 -0.67 10.77
C PHE A 263 -2.07 -1.21 11.37
N ALA A 264 -0.98 -1.07 10.62
CA ALA A 264 0.34 -1.47 11.10
C ALA A 264 0.85 -0.54 12.23
N SER A 265 0.42 0.71 12.28
CA SER A 265 0.66 1.61 13.40
C SER A 265 0.22 1.00 14.74
N GLU A 266 -0.97 0.38 14.78
CA GLU A 266 -1.46 -0.38 15.95
C GLU A 266 -0.61 -1.64 16.19
N THR A 267 -0.25 -2.35 15.14
CA THR A 267 0.54 -3.59 15.24
C THR A 267 1.92 -3.35 15.85
N PHE A 268 2.58 -2.27 15.45
CA PHE A 268 3.92 -1.93 15.92
C PHE A 268 3.95 -0.95 17.09
N GLY A 269 2.78 -0.45 17.53
CA GLY A 269 2.67 0.45 18.68
C GLY A 269 3.30 1.82 18.47
N VAL A 270 3.35 2.30 17.22
CA VAL A 270 3.92 3.61 16.86
C VAL A 270 2.87 4.45 16.14
N THR A 271 2.50 5.58 16.73
CA THR A 271 1.55 6.53 16.12
C THR A 271 2.30 7.55 15.28
N PRO A 272 2.04 7.63 13.96
CA PRO A 272 2.58 8.69 13.10
C PRO A 272 1.77 9.97 13.24
N ASP A 273 2.23 11.06 12.64
CA ASP A 273 1.48 12.33 12.56
C ASP A 273 0.42 12.29 11.43
N MET A 274 0.67 11.49 10.40
CA MET A 274 -0.25 11.26 9.28
C MET A 274 -0.14 9.83 8.76
N MET A 275 -1.24 9.34 8.18
CA MET A 275 -1.28 8.04 7.51
C MET A 275 -1.86 8.19 6.11
N THR A 276 -1.24 7.58 5.09
CA THR A 276 -1.82 7.49 3.75
C THR A 276 -2.54 6.16 3.57
N LEU A 277 -3.76 6.21 3.08
CA LEU A 277 -4.68 5.08 2.95
C LEU A 277 -5.20 4.97 1.51
N ALA A 278 -5.48 3.75 1.05
CA ALA A 278 -6.16 3.46 -0.21
C ALA A 278 -6.55 1.96 -0.26
N LYS A 279 -6.61 1.35 -1.44
CA LYS A 279 -6.75 -0.10 -1.69
C LYS A 279 -7.87 -0.76 -0.89
N GLY A 280 -7.55 -1.34 0.29
CA GLY A 280 -8.51 -1.97 1.19
C GLY A 280 -9.63 -1.04 1.65
N LEU A 281 -9.46 0.27 1.55
CA LEU A 281 -10.49 1.27 1.90
C LEU A 281 -11.82 1.04 1.16
N THR A 282 -11.77 0.63 -0.10
CA THR A 282 -12.96 0.33 -0.92
C THR A 282 -12.93 -1.09 -1.48
N ASN A 283 -12.10 -1.98 -0.90
CA ASN A 283 -11.88 -3.33 -1.41
C ASN A 283 -11.52 -3.35 -2.92
N GLY A 284 -10.88 -2.30 -3.43
CA GLY A 284 -10.50 -2.17 -4.85
C GLY A 284 -11.67 -1.94 -5.82
N ASN A 285 -12.91 -1.81 -5.35
CA ASN A 285 -14.10 -1.72 -6.21
C ASN A 285 -14.27 -0.34 -6.85
N VAL A 286 -13.97 0.73 -6.10
CA VAL A 286 -14.02 2.12 -6.60
C VAL A 286 -12.73 2.83 -6.20
N PRO A 287 -12.06 3.53 -7.13
CA PRO A 287 -10.86 4.29 -6.80
C PRO A 287 -11.10 5.28 -5.66
N MET A 288 -10.32 5.16 -4.58
CA MET A 288 -10.31 6.06 -3.44
C MET A 288 -8.99 5.97 -2.70
N GLY A 289 -8.57 7.08 -2.15
CA GLY A 289 -7.49 7.20 -1.18
C GLY A 289 -7.86 8.17 -0.09
N ALA A 290 -7.05 8.24 0.95
CA ALA A 290 -7.23 9.20 2.03
C ALA A 290 -5.91 9.53 2.70
N VAL A 291 -5.82 10.70 3.32
CA VAL A 291 -4.81 11.05 4.30
C VAL A 291 -5.52 11.23 5.63
N ALA A 292 -5.17 10.39 6.59
CA ALA A 292 -5.59 10.56 7.98
C ALA A 292 -4.56 11.43 8.71
N VAL A 293 -5.03 12.42 9.46
CA VAL A 293 -4.22 13.55 9.95
C VAL A 293 -4.47 13.75 11.44
N ALA A 294 -3.40 13.98 12.21
CA ALA A 294 -3.48 14.30 13.62
C ALA A 294 -4.17 15.66 13.86
N ASP A 295 -4.92 15.76 14.96
CA ASP A 295 -5.70 16.95 15.34
C ASP A 295 -4.84 18.22 15.32
N VAL A 296 -3.63 18.16 15.88
CA VAL A 296 -2.71 19.30 15.94
C VAL A 296 -2.35 19.86 14.57
N ILE A 297 -2.26 19.01 13.55
CA ILE A 297 -1.93 19.43 12.18
C ILE A 297 -3.14 20.15 11.56
N TYR A 298 -4.31 19.54 11.65
CA TYR A 298 -5.56 20.11 11.13
C TYR A 298 -5.85 21.46 11.79
N GLU A 299 -5.87 21.52 13.11
CA GLU A 299 -6.15 22.73 13.88
C GLU A 299 -5.15 23.84 13.58
N THR A 300 -3.86 23.51 13.45
CA THR A 300 -2.82 24.50 13.11
C THR A 300 -3.09 25.14 11.76
N ILE A 301 -3.42 24.34 10.73
CA ILE A 301 -3.69 24.85 9.37
C ILE A 301 -4.97 25.69 9.36
N VAL A 302 -6.05 25.19 9.98
CA VAL A 302 -7.35 25.86 10.01
C VAL A 302 -7.28 27.20 10.77
N ASN A 303 -6.64 27.21 11.95
CA ASN A 303 -6.57 28.39 12.78
C ASN A 303 -5.60 29.46 12.26
N ALA A 304 -4.67 29.12 11.38
CA ALA A 304 -3.76 30.09 10.75
C ALA A 304 -4.42 30.90 9.61
N ALA A 305 -5.53 30.41 9.09
CA ALA A 305 -6.24 31.07 8.00
C ALA A 305 -7.19 32.16 8.53
N PRO A 306 -7.42 33.26 7.78
CA PRO A 306 -8.44 34.24 8.12
C PRO A 306 -9.85 33.60 8.18
N GLU A 307 -10.72 34.09 9.05
CA GLU A 307 -12.12 33.65 9.10
C GLU A 307 -12.79 33.71 7.72
N LYS A 308 -13.54 32.65 7.39
CA LYS A 308 -14.29 32.50 6.13
C LYS A 308 -13.41 32.45 4.87
N SER A 309 -12.13 32.18 5.00
CA SER A 309 -11.23 31.90 3.86
C SER A 309 -11.02 30.38 3.71
N VAL A 310 -10.52 29.97 2.53
CA VAL A 310 -10.09 28.60 2.32
C VAL A 310 -8.76 28.39 3.05
N GLU A 311 -8.69 27.45 3.98
CA GLU A 311 -7.52 27.20 4.83
C GLU A 311 -6.42 26.43 4.09
N PHE A 312 -6.81 25.49 3.22
CA PHE A 312 -5.89 24.64 2.48
C PHE A 312 -6.28 24.60 0.98
N PHE A 313 -5.51 25.28 0.12
CA PHE A 313 -5.77 25.40 -1.32
C PHE A 313 -5.35 24.12 -2.06
N HIS A 314 -6.01 23.01 -1.75
CA HIS A 314 -5.78 21.72 -2.38
C HIS A 314 -7.08 20.88 -2.36
N GLY A 315 -7.29 20.08 -3.40
CA GLY A 315 -8.42 19.18 -3.55
C GLY A 315 -8.48 18.61 -4.96
N TYR A 316 -9.23 17.55 -5.13
CA TYR A 316 -9.45 16.91 -6.42
C TYR A 316 -10.93 16.99 -6.79
N THR A 317 -11.23 17.01 -8.08
CA THR A 317 -12.62 17.03 -8.58
C THR A 317 -13.46 15.87 -8.03
N TYR A 318 -12.84 14.71 -7.79
CA TYR A 318 -13.50 13.52 -7.28
C TYR A 318 -13.18 13.24 -5.80
N THR A 319 -12.68 14.23 -5.04
CA THR A 319 -12.52 14.10 -3.58
C THR A 319 -13.84 13.65 -2.95
N ALA A 320 -13.79 12.57 -2.17
CA ALA A 320 -14.96 12.00 -1.49
C ALA A 320 -16.15 11.74 -2.46
N CYS A 321 -15.89 11.22 -3.66
CA CYS A 321 -16.96 10.87 -4.60
C CYS A 321 -18.05 10.02 -3.90
N PRO A 322 -19.34 10.37 -4.02
CA PRO A 322 -20.41 9.67 -3.29
C PRO A 322 -20.40 8.16 -3.45
N VAL A 323 -20.16 7.68 -4.67
CA VAL A 323 -20.10 6.24 -4.98
C VAL A 323 -18.92 5.56 -4.30
N ALA A 324 -17.76 6.23 -4.23
CA ALA A 324 -16.58 5.72 -3.54
C ALA A 324 -16.78 5.67 -2.01
N CYS A 325 -17.46 6.69 -1.44
CA CYS A 325 -17.85 6.70 -0.03
C CYS A 325 -18.80 5.54 0.31
N ALA A 326 -19.79 5.27 -0.54
CA ALA A 326 -20.69 4.14 -0.36
C ALA A 326 -19.95 2.79 -0.41
N ALA A 327 -19.02 2.63 -1.36
CA ALA A 327 -18.16 1.45 -1.42
C ALA A 327 -17.30 1.30 -0.15
N GLY A 328 -16.70 2.39 0.33
CA GLY A 328 -15.91 2.41 1.56
C GLY A 328 -16.74 2.01 2.79
N LEU A 329 -17.91 2.61 2.97
CA LEU A 329 -18.84 2.29 4.08
C LEU A 329 -19.25 0.82 4.07
N ALA A 330 -19.62 0.27 2.91
CA ALA A 330 -19.95 -1.14 2.78
C ALA A 330 -18.75 -2.04 3.08
N THR A 331 -17.57 -1.67 2.62
CA THR A 331 -16.31 -2.41 2.86
C THR A 331 -15.97 -2.46 4.35
N LEU A 332 -16.01 -1.32 5.05
CA LEU A 332 -15.78 -1.28 6.50
C LEU A 332 -16.83 -2.12 7.26
N GLY A 333 -18.09 -2.10 6.80
CA GLY A 333 -19.14 -2.95 7.36
C GLY A 333 -18.88 -4.45 7.22
N ILE A 334 -18.27 -4.88 6.10
CA ILE A 334 -17.87 -6.28 5.89
C ILE A 334 -16.72 -6.65 6.84
N TYR A 335 -15.68 -5.82 6.95
CA TYR A 335 -14.55 -6.07 7.85
C TYR A 335 -15.01 -6.29 9.29
N GLU A 336 -15.91 -5.42 9.77
CA GLU A 336 -16.47 -5.50 11.12
C GLU A 336 -17.37 -6.73 11.29
N LYS A 337 -18.36 -6.91 10.41
CA LYS A 337 -19.35 -7.99 10.51
C LYS A 337 -18.71 -9.39 10.46
N GLU A 338 -17.69 -9.57 9.62
CA GLU A 338 -17.03 -10.84 9.42
C GLU A 338 -15.77 -11.02 10.29
N GLY A 339 -15.36 -9.99 11.06
CA GLY A 339 -14.18 -10.02 11.91
C GLY A 339 -12.91 -10.33 11.12
N LEU A 340 -12.73 -9.70 9.94
CA LEU A 340 -11.69 -10.10 9.01
C LEU A 340 -10.28 -9.81 9.51
N PHE A 341 -10.10 -8.83 10.38
CA PHE A 341 -8.78 -8.51 10.95
C PHE A 341 -8.34 -9.58 11.95
N GLU A 342 -9.23 -9.99 12.86
CA GLU A 342 -8.98 -11.08 13.79
C GLU A 342 -8.82 -12.42 13.07
N ARG A 343 -9.58 -12.61 11.96
CA ARG A 343 -9.40 -13.78 11.09
C ARG A 343 -8.00 -13.80 10.49
N ALA A 344 -7.53 -12.69 9.94
CA ALA A 344 -6.18 -12.55 9.39
C ALA A 344 -5.11 -12.83 10.45
N HIS A 345 -5.30 -12.31 11.67
CA HIS A 345 -4.41 -12.60 12.80
C HIS A 345 -4.32 -14.10 13.11
N ARG A 346 -5.47 -14.79 13.17
CA ARG A 346 -5.49 -16.25 13.43
C ARG A 346 -4.91 -17.07 12.29
N MET A 347 -5.06 -16.63 11.04
CA MET A 347 -4.57 -17.32 9.85
C MET A 347 -3.07 -17.14 9.62
N ALA A 348 -2.51 -16.02 10.07
CA ALA A 348 -1.12 -15.62 9.81
C ALA A 348 -0.07 -16.68 10.19
N PRO A 349 -0.13 -17.36 11.37
CA PRO A 349 0.84 -18.40 11.70
C PRO A 349 0.87 -19.54 10.68
N TYR A 350 -0.29 -20.06 10.28
CA TYR A 350 -0.39 -21.12 9.29
C TYR A 350 0.14 -20.67 7.91
N PHE A 351 -0.24 -19.49 7.47
CA PHE A 351 0.23 -18.91 6.22
C PHE A 351 1.76 -18.75 6.20
N LEU A 352 2.34 -18.20 7.25
CA LEU A 352 3.79 -18.00 7.34
C LEU A 352 4.53 -19.34 7.41
N GLU A 353 4.08 -20.30 8.21
CA GLU A 353 4.67 -21.63 8.28
C GLU A 353 4.68 -22.31 6.90
N ALA A 354 3.56 -22.29 6.19
CA ALA A 354 3.45 -22.87 4.86
C ALA A 354 4.37 -22.19 3.85
N VAL A 355 4.42 -20.84 3.82
CA VAL A 355 5.30 -20.10 2.91
C VAL A 355 6.77 -20.35 3.23
N PHE A 356 7.16 -20.35 4.50
CA PHE A 356 8.55 -20.59 4.91
C PHE A 356 9.01 -22.03 4.69
N SER A 357 8.12 -22.97 4.43
CA SER A 357 8.51 -24.32 4.01
C SER A 357 9.26 -24.33 2.68
N LEU A 358 9.07 -23.30 1.83
CA LEU A 358 9.73 -23.17 0.53
C LEU A 358 11.24 -22.83 0.63
N ARG A 359 11.77 -22.59 1.83
CA ARG A 359 13.20 -22.31 2.05
C ARG A 359 14.14 -23.47 1.72
N ASP A 360 13.60 -24.66 1.55
CA ASP A 360 14.34 -25.87 1.17
C ASP A 360 14.60 -25.95 -0.35
N LEU A 361 14.01 -25.06 -1.14
CA LEU A 361 14.23 -25.01 -2.59
C LEU A 361 15.53 -24.27 -2.93
N ASP A 362 16.39 -24.88 -3.75
CA ASP A 362 17.72 -24.34 -4.12
C ASP A 362 17.67 -22.94 -4.74
N LEU A 363 16.58 -22.62 -5.43
CA LEU A 363 16.41 -21.31 -6.08
C LEU A 363 15.84 -20.23 -5.15
N VAL A 364 15.38 -20.58 -3.96
CA VAL A 364 14.86 -19.61 -2.97
C VAL A 364 16.04 -19.08 -2.16
N THR A 365 16.27 -17.79 -2.22
CA THR A 365 17.43 -17.15 -1.57
C THR A 365 17.08 -16.39 -0.30
N ASP A 366 15.80 -16.03 -0.13
CA ASP A 366 15.26 -15.44 1.09
C ASP A 366 13.73 -15.54 1.14
N ILE A 367 13.16 -15.60 2.34
CA ILE A 367 11.71 -15.48 2.59
C ILE A 367 11.51 -14.52 3.75
N ARG A 368 10.61 -13.57 3.56
CA ARG A 368 10.19 -12.60 4.58
C ARG A 368 8.67 -12.62 4.70
N GLY A 369 8.14 -12.37 5.89
CA GLY A 369 6.69 -12.32 6.03
C GLY A 369 6.23 -11.79 7.39
N PHE A 370 5.04 -11.18 7.38
CA PHE A 370 4.34 -10.71 8.56
C PHE A 370 2.83 -10.66 8.29
N GLY A 371 2.03 -11.18 9.20
CA GLY A 371 0.58 -11.27 8.97
C GLY A 371 0.25 -12.10 7.72
N LEU A 372 -0.57 -11.58 6.84
CA LEU A 372 -0.87 -12.16 5.52
C LEU A 372 -0.12 -11.44 4.39
N LEU A 373 1.17 -11.17 4.61
CA LEU A 373 2.11 -10.64 3.63
C LEU A 373 3.36 -11.51 3.61
N ALA A 374 3.83 -11.92 2.44
CA ALA A 374 5.10 -12.61 2.30
C ALA A 374 5.80 -12.25 0.98
N GLY A 375 7.13 -12.22 1.02
CA GLY A 375 8.02 -12.06 -0.11
C GLY A 375 8.99 -13.23 -0.20
N ILE A 376 9.11 -13.84 -1.37
CA ILE A 376 10.00 -14.98 -1.64
C ILE A 376 10.99 -14.55 -2.73
N ASP A 377 12.24 -14.34 -2.36
CA ASP A 377 13.29 -13.98 -3.32
C ASP A 377 13.84 -15.23 -4.00
N LEU A 378 13.90 -15.17 -5.31
CA LEU A 378 14.49 -16.22 -6.14
C LEU A 378 15.89 -15.78 -6.60
N ALA A 379 16.80 -16.74 -6.72
CA ALA A 379 18.08 -16.51 -7.36
C ALA A 379 17.89 -15.91 -8.75
N PRO A 380 18.63 -14.84 -9.14
CA PRO A 380 18.41 -14.16 -10.40
C PRO A 380 18.64 -15.08 -11.60
N GLY A 381 17.88 -14.87 -12.68
CA GLY A 381 18.11 -15.53 -13.97
C GLY A 381 19.26 -14.90 -14.75
N LYS A 382 19.21 -15.00 -16.10
CA LYS A 382 20.23 -14.42 -17.01
C LYS A 382 20.33 -12.89 -16.90
N ALA A 383 19.26 -12.23 -16.52
CA ALA A 383 19.22 -10.80 -16.20
C ALA A 383 18.23 -10.55 -15.06
N PRO A 384 18.37 -9.45 -14.30
CA PRO A 384 17.48 -9.11 -13.19
C PRO A 384 16.01 -9.02 -13.64
N GLY A 385 15.12 -9.70 -12.92
CA GLY A 385 13.68 -9.73 -13.17
C GLY A 385 13.21 -10.69 -14.27
N MET A 386 14.13 -11.32 -15.02
CA MET A 386 13.73 -12.29 -16.05
C MET A 386 13.17 -13.57 -15.46
N ARG A 387 13.77 -14.09 -14.39
CA ARG A 387 13.23 -15.27 -13.71
C ARG A 387 11.86 -14.98 -13.11
N GLY A 388 11.74 -13.84 -12.44
CA GLY A 388 10.45 -13.43 -11.89
C GLY A 388 9.35 -13.33 -12.94
N TYR A 389 9.67 -12.84 -14.13
CA TYR A 389 8.70 -12.77 -15.21
C TYR A 389 8.30 -14.17 -15.73
N ASP A 390 9.24 -15.10 -15.91
CA ASP A 390 8.96 -16.49 -16.28
C ASP A 390 8.12 -17.20 -15.20
N VAL A 391 8.49 -17.02 -13.93
CA VAL A 391 7.71 -17.57 -12.79
C VAL A 391 6.29 -17.01 -12.75
N LEU A 392 6.11 -15.71 -12.99
CA LEU A 392 4.76 -15.10 -13.05
C LEU A 392 3.86 -15.80 -14.07
N GLN A 393 4.39 -16.06 -15.28
CA GLN A 393 3.63 -16.69 -16.36
C GLN A 393 3.30 -18.14 -16.00
N ARG A 394 4.27 -18.93 -15.55
CA ARG A 394 4.07 -20.33 -15.17
C ARG A 394 3.11 -20.50 -13.98
N LEU A 395 3.18 -19.61 -12.99
CA LEU A 395 2.23 -19.63 -11.87
C LEU A 395 0.80 -19.34 -12.35
N TYR A 396 0.65 -18.36 -13.24
CA TYR A 396 -0.66 -18.04 -13.82
C TYR A 396 -1.22 -19.22 -14.65
N GLU A 397 -0.41 -19.88 -15.46
CA GLU A 397 -0.77 -21.10 -16.21
C GLU A 397 -1.12 -22.26 -15.29
N ALA A 398 -0.49 -22.34 -14.11
CA ALA A 398 -0.79 -23.33 -13.08
C ALA A 398 -2.00 -22.96 -12.20
N GLY A 399 -2.71 -21.87 -12.51
CA GLY A 399 -3.93 -21.45 -11.80
C GLY A 399 -3.70 -20.61 -10.55
N LEU A 400 -2.53 -19.95 -10.45
CA LEU A 400 -2.19 -19.05 -9.33
C LEU A 400 -1.72 -17.68 -9.84
N MET A 401 -2.42 -16.62 -9.47
CA MET A 401 -2.01 -15.25 -9.72
C MET A 401 -1.26 -14.69 -8.53
N VAL A 402 -0.06 -14.16 -8.77
CA VAL A 402 0.79 -13.49 -7.77
C VAL A 402 1.28 -12.16 -8.30
N LYS A 403 1.77 -11.31 -7.42
CA LYS A 403 2.51 -10.09 -7.79
C LYS A 403 4.01 -10.40 -7.79
N MET A 404 4.73 -9.89 -8.80
CA MET A 404 6.20 -9.97 -8.85
C MET A 404 6.83 -8.59 -8.73
N THR A 405 8.00 -8.53 -8.08
CA THR A 405 8.90 -7.37 -8.09
C THR A 405 10.33 -7.85 -8.32
N GLY A 406 10.89 -7.58 -9.50
CA GLY A 406 12.13 -8.21 -9.92
C GLY A 406 11.98 -9.73 -9.91
N ASP A 407 12.86 -10.43 -9.19
CA ASP A 407 12.81 -11.87 -9.01
C ASP A 407 12.18 -12.28 -7.64
N CYS A 408 11.35 -11.42 -7.04
CA CYS A 408 10.64 -11.67 -5.79
C CYS A 408 9.15 -11.95 -6.03
N VAL A 409 8.67 -13.12 -5.58
CA VAL A 409 7.23 -13.45 -5.51
C VAL A 409 6.62 -12.74 -4.31
N LEU A 410 5.55 -11.98 -4.51
CA LEU A 410 4.81 -11.29 -3.45
C LEU A 410 3.45 -11.96 -3.25
N LEU A 411 3.19 -12.37 -2.03
CA LEU A 411 1.93 -12.96 -1.57
C LEU A 411 1.22 -12.02 -0.61
N SER A 412 -0.06 -11.82 -0.86
CA SER A 412 -0.94 -10.98 -0.06
C SER A 412 -2.39 -11.36 -0.34
N PRO A 413 -2.79 -12.59 -0.06
CA PRO A 413 -4.11 -13.09 -0.43
C PRO A 413 -5.23 -12.29 0.22
N PRO A 414 -6.48 -12.32 -0.27
CA PRO A 414 -7.63 -11.79 0.45
C PRO A 414 -7.72 -12.38 1.87
N LEU A 415 -8.21 -11.61 2.85
CA LEU A 415 -8.25 -12.02 4.27
C LEU A 415 -9.20 -13.18 4.54
N ILE A 416 -10.04 -13.53 3.55
CA ILE A 416 -10.98 -14.66 3.60
C ILE A 416 -10.33 -16.01 3.25
N ILE A 417 -9.04 -16.04 2.93
CA ILE A 417 -8.31 -17.25 2.53
C ILE A 417 -8.46 -18.38 3.55
N GLU A 418 -8.55 -19.62 3.08
CA GLU A 418 -8.63 -20.86 3.88
C GLU A 418 -7.32 -21.67 3.76
N ASN A 419 -7.11 -22.62 4.67
CA ASN A 419 -5.91 -23.46 4.68
C ASN A 419 -5.68 -24.19 3.36
N ALA A 420 -6.74 -24.75 2.76
CA ALA A 420 -6.63 -25.47 1.48
C ALA A 420 -6.14 -24.58 0.32
N GLU A 421 -6.46 -23.29 0.35
CA GLU A 421 -6.01 -22.33 -0.65
C GLU A 421 -4.56 -21.91 -0.39
N ILE A 422 -4.14 -21.83 0.88
CA ILE A 422 -2.74 -21.63 1.26
C ILE A 422 -1.90 -22.80 0.79
N ASP A 423 -2.35 -24.03 1.04
CA ASP A 423 -1.66 -25.26 0.62
C ASP A 423 -1.53 -25.32 -0.91
N PHE A 424 -2.62 -25.06 -1.64
CA PHE A 424 -2.59 -25.00 -3.11
C PHE A 424 -1.60 -23.95 -3.62
N MET A 425 -1.58 -22.77 -3.00
CA MET A 425 -0.69 -21.68 -3.37
C MET A 425 0.78 -22.08 -3.18
N VAL A 426 1.13 -22.63 -2.03
CA VAL A 426 2.51 -23.03 -1.69
C VAL A 426 2.94 -24.22 -2.55
N ASP A 427 2.11 -25.24 -2.72
CA ASP A 427 2.39 -26.38 -3.58
C ASP A 427 2.58 -25.99 -5.05
N THR A 428 1.80 -25.04 -5.53
CA THR A 428 1.92 -24.52 -6.91
C THR A 428 3.24 -23.77 -7.09
N ILE A 429 3.62 -22.93 -6.13
CA ILE A 429 4.93 -22.22 -6.15
C ILE A 429 6.06 -23.26 -6.12
N ARG A 430 6.01 -24.26 -5.24
CA ARG A 430 7.01 -25.33 -5.14
C ARG A 430 7.22 -26.03 -6.48
N LYS A 431 6.13 -26.54 -7.08
CA LYS A 431 6.17 -27.24 -8.37
C LYS A 431 6.77 -26.39 -9.50
N VAL A 432 6.38 -25.13 -9.56
CA VAL A 432 6.90 -24.20 -10.59
C VAL A 432 8.37 -23.93 -10.39
N VAL A 433 8.82 -23.68 -9.15
CA VAL A 433 10.24 -23.39 -8.85
C VAL A 433 11.13 -24.60 -9.03
N GLU A 434 10.67 -25.81 -8.67
CA GLU A 434 11.39 -27.09 -8.92
C GLU A 434 11.53 -27.38 -10.42
N GLY A 435 10.59 -26.90 -11.25
CA GLY A 435 10.60 -27.08 -12.71
C GLY A 435 11.38 -26.04 -13.51
N LEU A 436 12.16 -25.15 -12.84
CA LEU A 436 12.98 -24.11 -13.50
C LEU A 436 14.39 -24.60 -13.77
#